data_f2a796365151a640430ebeac39091e09
#
_entry.id   f2a796365151a640430ebeac39091e09
#
_cell.length_a   1.000
_cell.length_b   1.000
_cell.length_c   1.000
_cell.angle_alpha   90.00
_cell.angle_beta   90.00
_cell.angle_gamma   90.00
#
_symmetry.space_group_name_H-M   'P 1'
#
loop_
_entity.id
_entity.type
_entity.pdbx_description
1 polymer ?
#
loop_
_entity_poly.entity_id
_entity_poly.type
_entity_poly.pdbx_seq_one_letter_code
_entity_poly.pdbx_strand_id
1 'polypeptide(L)'
;EPQAPERQSTAYQPRQEETRAVTMERVYPTFQMTNLTVRTNVLPWMTVPPGLSVGKEGAELKTGSIMPNLELEYMFGGWGSVVLGGMYSRFGYKGNPNNLWGVSVLSLEPRLWFNDDGTYRGFNVGLQMKYGNFNVRDNEPLGHGETGQFFGIGAMLNYLQPISGNFAFEAGFGFGSRIIFDASTYERDYDAQVSETTENFSATHFMLNFRLALVYRFGFHF
;
A
#
# COMPACT_ATOMS: atom_id res chain seq x y z
N GLU A 1 50.93 9.54 -79.54
CA GLU A 1 50.83 8.54 -78.40
C GLU A 1 49.97 9.19 -77.32
N PRO A 2 48.82 8.62 -76.97
CA PRO A 2 48.00 9.13 -75.87
C PRO A 2 48.47 8.51 -74.52
N GLN A 3 48.76 9.37 -73.60
CA GLN A 3 49.08 9.00 -72.24
C GLN A 3 47.82 8.41 -71.50
N ALA A 4 48.03 7.24 -70.86
CA ALA A 4 47.01 6.62 -70.09
C ALA A 4 46.76 7.38 -68.76
N PRO A 5 45.54 7.44 -68.22
CA PRO A 5 45.28 8.13 -66.99
C PRO A 5 45.74 7.32 -65.81
N GLU A 6 46.50 7.99 -64.94
CA GLU A 6 46.94 7.47 -63.62
C GLU A 6 45.75 7.12 -62.76
N ARG A 7 45.64 5.85 -62.30
CA ARG A 7 44.70 5.41 -61.30
C ARG A 7 45.16 5.89 -59.95
N GLN A 8 44.46 6.85 -59.39
CA GLN A 8 44.60 7.19 -57.96
C GLN A 8 44.13 6.02 -57.08
N SER A 9 45.07 5.41 -56.36
CA SER A 9 44.80 4.44 -55.35
C SER A 9 44.18 5.11 -54.14
N THR A 10 42.85 4.89 -53.94
CA THR A 10 42.18 5.26 -52.69
C THR A 10 42.62 4.36 -51.58
N ALA A 11 43.58 4.81 -50.78
CA ALA A 11 44.00 4.12 -49.58
C ALA A 11 42.80 4.02 -48.61
N TYR A 12 42.40 2.79 -48.33
CA TYR A 12 41.41 2.47 -47.31
C TYR A 12 41.94 2.88 -45.95
N GLN A 13 41.36 3.93 -45.35
CA GLN A 13 41.56 4.29 -43.94
C GLN A 13 40.67 3.42 -43.08
N PRO A 14 41.20 2.58 -42.20
CA PRO A 14 40.39 1.85 -41.27
C PRO A 14 39.74 2.84 -40.29
N ARG A 15 38.39 2.81 -40.23
CA ARG A 15 37.58 3.56 -39.30
C ARG A 15 37.99 3.11 -37.89
N GLN A 16 38.63 3.95 -37.11
CA GLN A 16 38.85 3.73 -35.70
C GLN A 16 37.47 3.70 -35.02
N GLU A 17 37.01 2.50 -34.71
CA GLU A 17 35.90 2.34 -33.75
C GLU A 17 36.44 2.77 -32.38
N GLU A 18 36.10 3.99 -31.98
CA GLU A 18 36.23 4.42 -30.61
C GLU A 18 35.34 3.50 -29.74
N THR A 19 35.98 2.50 -29.15
CA THR A 19 35.36 1.71 -28.09
C THR A 19 35.13 2.66 -26.92
N ARG A 20 33.97 3.31 -26.86
CA ARG A 20 33.51 4.00 -25.66
C ARG A 20 33.37 2.94 -24.58
N ALA A 21 34.35 2.88 -23.72
CA ALA A 21 34.21 2.17 -22.44
C ALA A 21 33.07 2.87 -21.67
N VAL A 22 31.90 2.26 -21.68
CA VAL A 22 30.80 2.66 -20.80
C VAL A 22 31.24 2.31 -19.38
N THR A 23 31.87 3.28 -18.73
CA THR A 23 32.12 3.19 -17.29
C THR A 23 30.75 3.23 -16.63
N MET A 24 30.21 2.09 -16.23
CA MET A 24 29.04 2.04 -15.37
C MET A 24 29.48 2.58 -14.00
N GLU A 25 29.31 3.88 -13.82
CA GLU A 25 29.40 4.49 -12.52
C GLU A 25 28.26 3.91 -11.68
N ARG A 26 28.59 3.09 -10.70
CA ARG A 26 27.63 2.60 -9.72
C ARG A 26 27.19 3.80 -8.88
N VAL A 27 26.16 4.49 -9.33
CA VAL A 27 25.48 5.52 -8.53
C VAL A 27 24.78 4.79 -7.40
N TYR A 28 25.37 4.82 -6.22
CA TYR A 28 24.66 4.41 -5.00
C TYR A 28 23.51 5.41 -4.81
N PRO A 29 22.27 4.92 -4.62
CA PRO A 29 21.14 5.81 -4.44
C PRO A 29 21.34 6.63 -3.15
N THR A 30 21.72 7.88 -3.30
CA THR A 30 21.67 8.85 -2.20
C THR A 30 20.22 9.15 -1.88
N PHE A 31 19.87 9.10 -0.59
CA PHE A 31 18.53 9.47 -0.14
C PHE A 31 18.24 10.92 -0.55
N GLN A 32 17.21 11.12 -1.35
CA GLN A 32 16.77 12.45 -1.77
C GLN A 32 15.31 12.65 -1.33
N MET A 33 15.03 13.78 -0.71
CA MET A 33 13.67 14.14 -0.29
C MET A 33 12.69 14.23 -1.47
N THR A 34 13.18 14.52 -2.66
CA THR A 34 12.40 14.51 -3.92
C THR A 34 11.81 13.13 -4.26
N ASN A 35 12.37 12.06 -3.71
CA ASN A 35 11.91 10.71 -3.92
C ASN A 35 10.90 10.24 -2.87
N LEU A 36 10.55 11.12 -1.93
CA LEU A 36 9.61 10.80 -0.86
C LEU A 36 8.20 11.26 -1.24
N THR A 37 7.25 10.41 -0.92
CA THR A 37 5.82 10.67 -1.10
C THR A 37 5.09 10.32 0.18
N VAL A 38 4.13 11.16 0.56
CA VAL A 38 3.17 10.89 1.64
C VAL A 38 1.82 10.65 1.03
N ARG A 39 1.09 9.68 1.54
CA ARG A 39 -0.26 9.40 1.09
C ARG A 39 -1.18 9.01 2.23
N THR A 40 -2.47 9.19 2.02
CA THR A 40 -3.53 8.66 2.87
C THR A 40 -4.59 8.01 2.02
N ASN A 41 -5.00 6.80 2.39
CA ASN A 41 -6.10 6.11 1.77
C ASN A 41 -7.42 6.66 2.31
N VAL A 42 -8.27 7.22 1.46
CA VAL A 42 -9.53 7.85 1.87
C VAL A 42 -10.62 6.82 2.18
N LEU A 43 -10.52 5.61 1.66
CA LEU A 43 -11.53 4.56 1.94
C LEU A 43 -11.66 4.25 3.43
N PRO A 44 -10.56 4.01 4.20
CA PRO A 44 -10.68 3.81 5.65
C PRO A 44 -11.24 5.02 6.40
N TRP A 45 -11.11 6.23 5.87
CA TRP A 45 -11.72 7.41 6.47
C TRP A 45 -13.25 7.45 6.29
N MET A 46 -13.75 6.73 5.28
CA MET A 46 -15.17 6.70 4.91
C MET A 46 -15.83 5.37 5.24
N THR A 47 -15.06 4.33 5.57
CA THR A 47 -15.61 2.98 5.66
C THR A 47 -16.28 2.67 6.97
N VAL A 48 -17.42 2.04 6.79
CA VAL A 48 -18.02 1.10 7.72
C VAL A 48 -17.03 -0.05 7.97
N PRO A 49 -16.81 -0.47 9.22
CA PRO A 49 -15.92 -1.57 9.54
C PRO A 49 -16.21 -2.82 8.70
N PRO A 50 -15.18 -3.48 8.14
CA PRO A 50 -15.37 -4.75 7.46
C PRO A 50 -15.88 -5.80 8.45
N GLY A 51 -17.02 -6.40 8.16
CA GLY A 51 -17.74 -7.32 9.05
C GLY A 51 -19.16 -6.90 9.33
N LEU A 52 -19.52 -5.65 9.09
CA LEU A 52 -20.91 -5.29 8.97
C LEU A 52 -21.42 -5.84 7.63
N SER A 53 -22.19 -6.92 7.70
CA SER A 53 -22.86 -7.49 6.54
C SER A 53 -23.65 -6.41 5.83
N VAL A 54 -23.31 -6.15 4.57
CA VAL A 54 -24.14 -5.38 3.66
C VAL A 54 -25.50 -6.05 3.62
N GLY A 55 -26.53 -5.42 4.20
CA GLY A 55 -27.88 -5.98 4.21
C GLY A 55 -28.59 -6.08 5.57
N LYS A 56 -27.94 -5.78 6.70
CA LYS A 56 -28.65 -5.55 7.95
C LYS A 56 -28.97 -4.08 8.11
N GLU A 57 -30.26 -3.78 8.27
CA GLU A 57 -30.77 -2.46 8.58
C GLU A 57 -30.01 -1.85 9.76
N GLY A 58 -29.41 -0.68 9.57
CA GLY A 58 -28.78 0.09 10.65
C GLY A 58 -27.31 0.39 10.52
N ALA A 59 -26.69 0.26 9.34
CA ALA A 59 -25.35 0.81 9.10
C ALA A 59 -25.42 2.35 9.03
N GLU A 60 -25.67 3.00 10.16
CA GLU A 60 -25.49 4.45 10.28
C GLU A 60 -24.00 4.75 10.28
N LEU A 61 -23.54 5.49 9.26
CA LEU A 61 -22.26 6.17 9.24
C LEU A 61 -22.23 7.19 10.38
N LYS A 62 -21.70 6.80 11.52
CA LYS A 62 -21.48 7.75 12.62
C LYS A 62 -20.14 8.43 12.43
N THR A 63 -20.13 9.73 12.61
CA THR A 63 -18.99 10.65 12.52
C THR A 63 -17.82 10.34 13.46
N GLY A 64 -17.83 9.22 14.18
CA GLY A 64 -16.75 8.72 15.03
C GLY A 64 -15.98 7.51 14.48
N SER A 65 -16.38 7.01 13.31
CA SER A 65 -15.78 5.78 12.72
C SER A 65 -14.59 6.11 11.82
N ILE A 66 -13.68 6.94 12.28
CA ILE A 66 -12.51 7.34 11.50
C ILE A 66 -11.38 6.33 11.69
N MET A 67 -10.82 5.83 10.59
CA MET A 67 -9.62 4.99 10.58
C MET A 67 -8.44 5.78 9.99
N PRO A 68 -7.77 6.62 10.79
CA PRO A 68 -6.62 7.37 10.31
C PRO A 68 -5.54 6.42 9.82
N ASN A 69 -5.02 6.73 8.65
CA ASN A 69 -3.94 5.99 8.04
C ASN A 69 -2.99 6.94 7.33
N LEU A 70 -1.73 6.57 7.35
CA LEU A 70 -0.66 7.31 6.69
C LEU A 70 0.30 6.31 6.06
N GLU A 71 0.71 6.59 4.83
CA GLU A 71 1.71 5.81 4.12
C GLU A 71 2.83 6.73 3.62
N LEU A 72 4.05 6.27 3.76
CA LEU A 72 5.25 6.88 3.21
C LEU A 72 5.78 6.00 2.09
N GLU A 73 6.04 6.58 0.93
CA GLU A 73 6.66 5.87 -0.18
C GLU A 73 7.99 6.50 -0.55
N TYR A 74 8.99 5.66 -0.69
CA TYR A 74 10.29 6.04 -1.21
C TYR A 74 10.50 5.42 -2.59
N MET A 75 10.86 6.24 -3.56
CA MET A 75 11.04 5.87 -4.97
C MET A 75 12.52 5.77 -5.30
N PHE A 76 12.90 4.77 -6.09
CA PHE A 76 14.28 4.52 -6.48
C PHE A 76 14.40 3.95 -7.89
N GLY A 77 15.51 4.28 -8.56
CA GLY A 77 15.90 3.66 -9.82
C GLY A 77 14.99 3.90 -11.02
N GLY A 78 14.00 4.78 -10.92
CA GLY A 78 13.07 5.10 -12.01
C GLY A 78 11.94 4.08 -12.21
N TRP A 79 12.04 2.90 -11.60
CA TRP A 79 11.14 1.76 -11.82
C TRP A 79 10.58 1.14 -10.54
N GLY A 80 11.16 1.42 -9.39
CA GLY A 80 10.81 0.79 -8.12
C GLY A 80 10.47 1.77 -7.02
N SER A 81 9.64 1.34 -6.08
CA SER A 81 9.37 2.06 -4.84
C SER A 81 9.03 1.11 -3.71
N VAL A 82 9.10 1.60 -2.48
CA VAL A 82 8.66 0.88 -1.29
C VAL A 82 7.72 1.79 -0.50
N VAL A 83 6.56 1.28 -0.17
CA VAL A 83 5.56 1.94 0.68
C VAL A 83 5.60 1.33 2.07
N LEU A 84 5.72 2.16 3.09
CA LEU A 84 5.52 1.82 4.49
C LEU A 84 4.27 2.53 4.99
N GLY A 85 3.31 1.79 5.55
CA GLY A 85 2.04 2.35 5.99
C GLY A 85 1.67 1.95 7.40
N GLY A 86 0.87 2.80 8.04
CA GLY A 86 0.27 2.54 9.33
C GLY A 86 -1.20 2.95 9.36
N MET A 87 -2.02 2.18 10.05
CA MET A 87 -3.41 2.48 10.33
C MET A 87 -3.73 2.15 11.78
N TYR A 88 -4.47 3.03 12.40
CA TYR A 88 -4.99 2.81 13.74
C TYR A 88 -6.46 3.20 13.80
N SER A 89 -7.27 2.36 14.45
CA SER A 89 -8.68 2.62 14.61
C SER A 89 -9.15 2.07 15.94
N ARG A 90 -9.91 2.89 16.68
CA ARG A 90 -10.58 2.44 17.91
C ARG A 90 -11.83 3.28 18.14
N PHE A 91 -12.99 2.70 17.97
CA PHE A 91 -14.27 3.40 18.17
C PHE A 91 -15.40 2.45 18.58
N GLY A 92 -16.43 3.01 19.19
CA GLY A 92 -17.69 2.31 19.41
C GLY A 92 -18.57 2.33 18.15
N TYR A 93 -19.32 1.29 17.90
CA TYR A 93 -20.20 1.16 16.74
C TYR A 93 -21.63 0.75 17.12
N LYS A 94 -22.58 0.79 16.16
CA LYS A 94 -24.01 0.53 16.37
C LYS A 94 -24.67 1.41 17.44
N GLY A 95 -24.16 2.63 17.67
CA GLY A 95 -24.71 3.54 18.67
C GLY A 95 -24.52 3.13 20.14
N ASN A 96 -23.85 2.04 20.38
CA ASN A 96 -23.55 1.55 21.72
C ASN A 96 -22.04 1.75 22.00
N PRO A 97 -21.66 2.55 23.02
CA PRO A 97 -20.26 2.77 23.36
C PRO A 97 -19.54 1.50 23.86
N ASN A 98 -20.30 0.49 24.26
CA ASN A 98 -19.76 -0.78 24.70
C ASN A 98 -19.37 -1.71 23.54
N ASN A 99 -19.91 -1.46 22.34
CA ASN A 99 -19.42 -2.10 21.13
C ASN A 99 -18.07 -1.51 20.77
N LEU A 100 -17.09 -2.34 20.56
CA LEU A 100 -15.74 -1.89 20.26
C LEU A 100 -15.29 -2.41 18.90
N TRP A 101 -14.76 -1.50 18.11
CA TRP A 101 -13.93 -1.81 16.96
C TRP A 101 -12.54 -1.25 17.18
N GLY A 102 -11.55 -2.13 17.32
CA GLY A 102 -10.16 -1.76 17.48
C GLY A 102 -9.31 -2.51 16.47
N VAL A 103 -8.57 -1.79 15.61
CA VAL A 103 -7.66 -2.39 14.63
C VAL A 103 -6.42 -1.53 14.52
N SER A 104 -5.24 -2.15 14.56
CA SER A 104 -3.97 -1.50 14.23
C SER A 104 -3.28 -2.32 13.16
N VAL A 105 -2.73 -1.65 12.16
CA VAL A 105 -2.06 -2.29 11.03
C VAL A 105 -0.78 -1.56 10.71
N LEU A 106 0.29 -2.33 10.50
CA LEU A 106 1.49 -1.93 9.81
C LEU A 106 1.52 -2.61 8.45
N SER A 107 1.90 -1.89 7.41
CA SER A 107 1.97 -2.42 6.05
C SER A 107 3.29 -2.08 5.37
N LEU A 108 3.75 -2.99 4.54
CA LEU A 108 4.91 -2.83 3.66
C LEU A 108 4.50 -3.27 2.27
N GLU A 109 4.82 -2.46 1.25
CA GLU A 109 4.46 -2.75 -0.12
C GLU A 109 5.58 -2.32 -1.08
N PRO A 110 6.53 -3.22 -1.44
CA PRO A 110 7.39 -3.01 -2.58
C PRO A 110 6.57 -2.97 -3.86
N ARG A 111 6.93 -2.05 -4.78
CA ARG A 111 6.23 -1.77 -6.02
C ARG A 111 7.16 -1.75 -7.22
N LEU A 112 6.62 -2.17 -8.35
CA LEU A 112 7.23 -2.03 -9.67
C LEU A 112 6.35 -1.14 -10.55
N TRP A 113 6.94 -0.12 -11.13
CA TRP A 113 6.28 0.82 -12.02
C TRP A 113 6.46 0.40 -13.46
N PHE A 114 5.39 0.47 -14.25
CA PHE A 114 5.44 0.09 -15.68
C PHE A 114 6.03 1.20 -16.55
N ASN A 115 6.01 2.44 -16.06
CA ASN A 115 6.71 3.55 -16.67
C ASN A 115 8.13 3.64 -16.15
N ASP A 116 9.12 3.48 -17.01
CA ASP A 116 10.55 3.56 -16.69
C ASP A 116 11.16 4.94 -16.94
N ASP A 117 10.31 5.95 -17.22
CA ASP A 117 10.72 7.33 -17.47
C ASP A 117 11.10 8.12 -16.18
N GLY A 118 11.07 7.46 -15.03
CA GLY A 118 11.35 8.05 -13.72
C GLY A 118 10.27 9.00 -13.21
N THR A 119 9.14 9.14 -13.92
CA THR A 119 8.05 10.03 -13.48
C THR A 119 7.15 9.41 -12.42
N TYR A 120 7.20 8.09 -12.24
CA TYR A 120 6.39 7.34 -11.25
C TYR A 120 4.91 7.73 -11.32
N ARG A 121 4.33 7.60 -12.50
CA ARG A 121 2.92 7.83 -12.80
C ARG A 121 2.34 6.64 -13.56
N GLY A 122 1.02 6.54 -13.61
CA GLY A 122 0.35 5.45 -14.30
C GLY A 122 0.31 4.17 -13.48
N PHE A 123 0.45 3.04 -14.14
CA PHE A 123 0.30 1.73 -13.52
C PHE A 123 1.54 1.27 -12.76
N ASN A 124 1.29 0.64 -11.62
CA ASN A 124 2.29 -0.12 -10.85
C ASN A 124 1.65 -1.37 -10.26
N VAL A 125 2.48 -2.36 -9.98
CA VAL A 125 2.11 -3.56 -9.23
C VAL A 125 2.88 -3.58 -7.92
N GLY A 126 2.22 -3.99 -6.84
CA GLY A 126 2.78 -4.09 -5.52
C GLY A 126 2.55 -5.45 -4.89
N LEU A 127 3.49 -5.89 -4.06
CA LEU A 127 3.31 -6.99 -3.13
C LEU A 127 3.01 -6.41 -1.75
N GLN A 128 1.75 -6.42 -1.35
CA GLN A 128 1.32 -5.86 -0.08
C GLN A 128 1.45 -6.89 1.04
N MET A 129 2.18 -6.54 2.08
CA MET A 129 2.29 -7.28 3.33
C MET A 129 1.70 -6.43 4.45
N LYS A 130 0.86 -7.04 5.30
CA LYS A 130 0.21 -6.40 6.43
C LYS A 130 0.40 -7.22 7.67
N TYR A 131 0.72 -6.58 8.77
CA TYR A 131 0.71 -7.16 10.09
C TYR A 131 -0.13 -6.28 11.00
N GLY A 132 -0.97 -6.87 11.83
CA GLY A 132 -1.80 -6.09 12.72
C GLY A 132 -2.43 -6.89 13.83
N ASN A 133 -3.12 -6.16 14.69
CA ASN A 133 -3.94 -6.73 15.74
C ASN A 133 -5.36 -6.15 15.63
N PHE A 134 -6.30 -6.90 16.18
CA PHE A 134 -7.69 -6.49 16.24
C PHE A 134 -8.30 -6.83 17.59
N ASN A 135 -9.30 -6.03 17.97
CA ASN A 135 -10.18 -6.29 19.09
C ASN A 135 -11.57 -5.77 18.71
N VAL A 136 -12.46 -6.68 18.42
CA VAL A 136 -13.83 -6.38 18.00
C VAL A 136 -14.78 -6.97 19.03
N ARG A 137 -15.72 -6.16 19.50
CA ARG A 137 -16.69 -6.59 20.51
C ARG A 137 -18.08 -6.11 20.15
N ASP A 138 -19.04 -7.00 20.21
CA ASP A 138 -20.47 -6.71 20.18
C ASP A 138 -21.07 -6.93 21.58
N ASN A 139 -21.81 -5.98 22.08
CA ASN A 139 -22.35 -6.02 23.45
C ASN A 139 -23.78 -6.58 23.50
N GLU A 140 -24.28 -7.17 22.43
CA GLU A 140 -25.60 -7.80 22.40
C GLU A 140 -25.50 -9.27 21.97
N PRO A 141 -26.13 -10.20 22.72
CA PRO A 141 -26.84 -10.08 24.00
C PRO A 141 -25.95 -10.16 25.24
N LEU A 142 -24.73 -10.62 25.13
CA LEU A 142 -23.72 -10.78 26.20
C LEU A 142 -22.37 -10.43 25.57
N GLY A 143 -21.78 -9.30 25.90
CA GLY A 143 -20.52 -8.75 25.41
C GLY A 143 -19.49 -9.71 24.79
N HIS A 144 -19.87 -10.37 23.69
CA HIS A 144 -19.00 -11.28 22.96
C HIS A 144 -17.96 -10.51 22.18
N GLY A 145 -16.70 -10.84 22.35
CA GLY A 145 -15.58 -10.19 21.67
C GLY A 145 -14.58 -11.18 21.10
N GLU A 146 -13.88 -10.69 20.09
CA GLU A 146 -12.78 -11.39 19.44
C GLU A 146 -11.54 -10.49 19.45
N THR A 147 -10.41 -11.04 19.84
CA THR A 147 -9.13 -10.37 19.79
C THR A 147 -8.09 -11.28 19.16
N GLY A 148 -7.08 -10.71 18.52
CA GLY A 148 -6.04 -11.51 17.91
C GLY A 148 -5.09 -10.69 17.07
N GLN A 149 -4.20 -11.42 16.41
CA GLN A 149 -3.22 -10.88 15.48
C GLN A 149 -3.48 -11.45 14.09
N PHE A 150 -3.03 -10.74 13.07
CA PHE A 150 -3.10 -11.23 11.70
C PHE A 150 -1.88 -10.82 10.89
N PHE A 151 -1.55 -11.67 9.95
CA PHE A 151 -0.64 -11.37 8.86
C PHE A 151 -1.37 -11.54 7.53
N GLY A 152 -1.24 -10.54 6.66
CA GLY A 152 -1.81 -10.56 5.33
C GLY A 152 -0.75 -10.39 4.26
N ILE A 153 -0.89 -11.10 3.15
CA ILE A 153 -0.06 -10.96 1.97
C ILE A 153 -0.94 -10.96 0.73
N GLY A 154 -0.68 -10.07 -0.21
CA GLY A 154 -1.47 -9.95 -1.42
C GLY A 154 -0.80 -9.15 -2.52
N ALA A 155 -1.31 -9.30 -3.74
CA ALA A 155 -0.91 -8.51 -4.88
C ALA A 155 -1.85 -7.31 -5.05
N MET A 156 -1.29 -6.17 -5.45
CA MET A 156 -2.01 -4.93 -5.75
C MET A 156 -1.68 -4.47 -7.17
N LEU A 157 -2.68 -4.06 -7.91
CA LEU A 157 -2.54 -3.26 -9.12
C LEU A 157 -3.04 -1.86 -8.81
N ASN A 158 -2.20 -0.85 -9.02
CA ASN A 158 -2.53 0.52 -8.73
C ASN A 158 -2.34 1.39 -9.98
N TYR A 159 -3.08 2.47 -10.05
CA TYR A 159 -2.94 3.52 -11.04
C TYR A 159 -2.85 4.87 -10.35
N LEU A 160 -1.75 5.59 -10.58
CA LEU A 160 -1.51 6.91 -10.04
C LEU A 160 -1.70 7.96 -11.11
N GLN A 161 -2.65 8.87 -10.87
CA GLN A 161 -2.98 9.99 -11.73
C GLN A 161 -2.51 11.30 -11.09
N PRO A 162 -1.56 12.02 -11.70
CA PRO A 162 -1.25 13.39 -11.32
C PRO A 162 -2.48 14.30 -11.45
N ILE A 163 -2.69 15.19 -10.48
CA ILE A 163 -3.79 16.17 -10.49
C ILE A 163 -3.24 17.57 -10.77
N SER A 164 -2.38 18.05 -9.88
CA SER A 164 -1.81 19.40 -9.99
C SER A 164 -0.62 19.57 -9.05
N GLY A 165 0.45 20.18 -9.54
CA GLY A 165 1.65 20.44 -8.75
C GLY A 165 2.19 19.17 -8.11
N ASN A 166 2.20 19.13 -6.79
CA ASN A 166 2.71 18.01 -6.02
C ASN A 166 1.65 16.96 -5.65
N PHE A 167 0.39 17.18 -6.08
CA PHE A 167 -0.73 16.30 -5.73
C PHE A 167 -1.05 15.30 -6.82
N ALA A 168 -1.34 14.09 -6.41
CA ALA A 168 -1.84 13.03 -7.25
C ALA A 168 -2.96 12.24 -6.54
N PHE A 169 -3.67 11.45 -7.31
CA PHE A 169 -4.67 10.52 -6.84
C PHE A 169 -4.25 9.10 -7.25
N GLU A 170 -4.39 8.14 -6.36
CA GLU A 170 -4.12 6.74 -6.65
C GLU A 170 -5.36 5.90 -6.42
N ALA A 171 -5.72 5.10 -7.43
CA ALA A 171 -6.73 4.06 -7.33
C ALA A 171 -6.06 2.68 -7.43
N GLY A 172 -6.47 1.74 -6.60
CA GLY A 172 -5.89 0.40 -6.61
C GLY A 172 -6.89 -0.67 -6.23
N PHE A 173 -6.63 -1.85 -6.78
CA PHE A 173 -7.35 -3.08 -6.50
C PHE A 173 -6.35 -4.21 -6.30
N GLY A 174 -6.64 -5.11 -5.38
CA GLY A 174 -5.80 -6.25 -5.12
C GLY A 174 -6.53 -7.39 -4.42
N PHE A 175 -5.84 -8.50 -4.35
CA PHE A 175 -6.32 -9.70 -3.68
C PHE A 175 -5.17 -10.39 -2.94
N GLY A 176 -5.54 -11.19 -1.95
CA GLY A 176 -4.55 -11.88 -1.14
C GLY A 176 -5.18 -12.80 -0.11
N SER A 177 -4.37 -13.17 0.86
CA SER A 177 -4.79 -13.98 2.00
C SER A 177 -4.40 -13.30 3.30
N ARG A 178 -5.22 -13.51 4.32
CA ARG A 178 -4.98 -13.09 5.68
C ARG A 178 -5.05 -14.30 6.60
N ILE A 179 -4.00 -14.49 7.38
CA ILE A 179 -3.90 -15.53 8.40
C ILE A 179 -4.10 -14.86 9.74
N ILE A 180 -5.06 -15.33 10.50
CA ILE A 180 -5.33 -14.92 11.88
C ILE A 180 -4.67 -15.94 12.79
N PHE A 181 -3.97 -15.46 13.80
CA PHE A 181 -3.27 -16.28 14.80
C PHE A 181 -3.30 -15.57 16.16
N ASP A 182 -2.99 -16.30 17.21
CA ASP A 182 -3.08 -15.84 18.59
C ASP A 182 -4.43 -15.16 18.87
N ALA A 183 -5.48 -15.73 18.29
CA ALA A 183 -6.82 -15.18 18.41
C ALA A 183 -7.62 -15.94 19.46
N SER A 184 -8.40 -15.19 20.20
CA SER A 184 -9.30 -15.73 21.23
C SER A 184 -10.64 -15.01 21.22
N THR A 185 -11.67 -15.77 21.54
CA THR A 185 -12.98 -15.22 21.88
C THR A 185 -13.04 -14.96 23.38
N TYR A 186 -13.74 -13.93 23.79
CA TYR A 186 -13.96 -13.61 25.18
C TYR A 186 -15.39 -13.12 25.41
N GLU A 187 -15.90 -13.38 26.60
CA GLU A 187 -17.18 -12.84 27.07
C GLU A 187 -16.93 -11.76 28.11
N ARG A 188 -17.77 -10.76 28.14
CA ARG A 188 -17.69 -9.67 29.10
C ARG A 188 -19.00 -9.56 29.85
N ASP A 189 -18.90 -9.62 31.20
CA ASP A 189 -20.04 -9.42 32.07
C ASP A 189 -20.44 -7.94 32.15
N TYR A 190 -21.64 -7.64 32.66
CA TYR A 190 -22.20 -6.31 32.83
C TYR A 190 -21.27 -5.34 33.59
N ASP A 191 -20.43 -5.84 34.47
CA ASP A 191 -19.45 -5.07 35.25
C ASP A 191 -18.13 -4.78 34.50
N ALA A 192 -18.11 -4.95 33.17
CA ALA A 192 -16.96 -4.68 32.31
C ALA A 192 -15.71 -5.56 32.59
N GLN A 193 -15.84 -6.61 33.38
CA GLN A 193 -14.78 -7.59 33.55
C GLN A 193 -14.85 -8.69 32.50
N VAL A 194 -13.67 -9.13 32.02
CA VAL A 194 -13.58 -10.30 31.13
C VAL A 194 -13.91 -11.54 31.99
N SER A 195 -15.03 -12.20 31.70
CA SER A 195 -15.49 -13.30 32.48
C SER A 195 -14.80 -14.61 32.12
N GLU A 196 -14.53 -14.85 30.85
CA GLU A 196 -13.81 -16.05 30.39
C GLU A 196 -13.20 -15.85 29.00
N THR A 197 -12.01 -16.43 28.77
CA THR A 197 -11.46 -16.68 27.43
C THR A 197 -12.01 -18.01 26.97
N THR A 198 -12.91 -18.01 26.00
CA THR A 198 -13.72 -19.17 25.70
C THR A 198 -13.05 -20.13 24.71
N GLU A 199 -12.34 -19.63 23.73
CA GLU A 199 -11.68 -20.48 22.72
C GLU A 199 -10.52 -19.74 22.03
N ASN A 200 -9.43 -20.46 21.77
CA ASN A 200 -8.37 -20.01 20.88
C ASN A 200 -8.65 -20.49 19.48
N PHE A 201 -8.48 -19.63 18.50
CA PHE A 201 -8.70 -19.99 17.11
C PHE A 201 -7.62 -19.43 16.18
N SER A 202 -7.49 -20.09 15.04
CA SER A 202 -6.73 -19.57 13.88
C SER A 202 -7.58 -19.73 12.64
N ALA A 203 -7.46 -18.78 11.73
CA ALA A 203 -8.25 -18.80 10.50
C ALA A 203 -7.47 -18.18 9.33
N THR A 204 -7.75 -18.69 8.13
CA THR A 204 -7.23 -18.11 6.89
C THR A 204 -8.39 -17.61 6.06
N HIS A 205 -8.31 -16.35 5.66
CA HIS A 205 -9.35 -15.69 4.88
C HIS A 205 -8.79 -15.15 3.57
N PHE A 206 -9.58 -15.26 2.51
CA PHE A 206 -9.35 -14.51 1.30
C PHE A 206 -9.62 -13.03 1.54
N MET A 207 -8.81 -12.16 0.95
CA MET A 207 -8.86 -10.72 1.17
C MET A 207 -8.90 -9.99 -0.18
N LEU A 208 -9.90 -9.13 -0.34
CA LEU A 208 -9.93 -8.13 -1.39
C LEU A 208 -9.44 -6.80 -0.81
N ASN A 209 -8.56 -6.13 -1.54
CA ASN A 209 -8.03 -4.83 -1.15
C ASN A 209 -8.43 -3.79 -2.17
N PHE A 210 -8.93 -2.66 -1.67
CA PHE A 210 -9.22 -1.48 -2.47
C PHE A 210 -8.41 -0.31 -1.93
N ARG A 211 -7.95 0.55 -2.82
CA ARG A 211 -7.23 1.76 -2.48
C ARG A 211 -7.79 2.93 -3.27
N LEU A 212 -8.12 4.01 -2.56
CA LEU A 212 -8.32 5.33 -3.12
C LEU A 212 -7.50 6.29 -2.27
N ALA A 213 -6.39 6.78 -2.76
CA ALA A 213 -5.47 7.56 -1.96
C ALA A 213 -5.22 8.93 -2.55
N LEU A 214 -5.16 9.93 -1.66
CA LEU A 214 -4.56 11.21 -1.95
C LEU A 214 -3.06 11.12 -1.69
N VAL A 215 -2.29 11.62 -2.63
CA VAL A 215 -0.83 11.50 -2.68
C VAL A 215 -0.22 12.88 -2.77
N TYR A 216 0.77 13.15 -1.93
CA TYR A 216 1.59 14.35 -1.99
C TYR A 216 3.05 13.97 -2.17
N ARG A 217 3.71 14.54 -3.18
CA ARG A 217 5.12 14.32 -3.48
C ARG A 217 5.97 15.51 -3.09
N PHE A 218 7.04 15.25 -2.37
CA PHE A 218 8.00 16.30 -1.99
C PHE A 218 8.93 16.61 -3.16
N GLY A 219 8.98 17.90 -3.57
CA GLY A 219 9.93 18.38 -4.57
C GLY A 219 9.70 17.94 -6.01
N PHE A 220 8.59 17.28 -6.31
CA PHE A 220 8.23 16.86 -7.66
C PHE A 220 7.11 17.75 -8.19
N HIS A 221 7.36 18.41 -9.32
CA HIS A 221 6.30 19.04 -10.12
C HIS A 221 5.94 18.10 -11.25
N PHE A 222 4.67 17.77 -11.35
CA PHE A 222 4.14 16.97 -12.47
C PHE A 222 4.06 17.80 -13.74
#